data_2a56838b17cb263a31079ad5f308d7f2
#
_entry.id   2a56838b17cb263a31079ad5f308d7f2
#
_cell.length_a   1.000
_cell.length_b   1.000
_cell.length_c   1.000
_cell.angle_alpha   90.00
_cell.angle_beta   90.00
_cell.angle_gamma   90.00
#
_symmetry.space_group_name_H-M   'P 1'
#
loop_
_entity.id
_entity.type
_entity.pdbx_description
1 polymer ?
#
loop_
_entity_poly.entity_id
_entity_poly.type
_entity_poly.pdbx_seq_one_letter_code
_entity_poly.pdbx_strand_id
1 'polypeptide(L)'
;MIEATFYLESQSNSKEALEISVKKLLEEVKSLKNVKITREMFHEILEEEDEMGRIFFSSVVEVDIKTDFREYINLCMRLVPSMIEMINSDVKIKGKELLEVFGDVSSTINKLCKKYNLSIYRIGEEEGIKQGEIGIEEEDIEDAISEGGALFKFVVEAKAKNEKFAMEKTKELVNDAGGLINKMVAKKVGEGEAWEGVVGMDALFFDIETLFDAVIKFSPVAMSIVDPEVLHLNMAELQNIGIDIAGIIQQLTFDVITRGMRGAQGSFRATQA
;
A
#
# COMPACT_ATOMS: atom_id res chain seq x y z
N MET A 1 -6.69 -20.23 2.93
CA MET A 1 -5.24 -20.52 2.75
C MET A 1 -4.86 -20.07 1.36
N ILE A 2 -3.82 -19.28 1.20
CA ILE A 2 -3.36 -18.72 -0.07
C ILE A 2 -2.14 -19.49 -0.54
N GLU A 3 -2.11 -19.85 -1.81
CA GLU A 3 -0.95 -20.43 -2.50
C GLU A 3 -0.60 -19.54 -3.70
N ALA A 4 0.64 -19.05 -3.72
CA ALA A 4 1.11 -18.13 -4.76
C ALA A 4 2.60 -18.33 -5.05
N THR A 5 3.02 -18.03 -6.27
CA THR A 5 4.41 -17.89 -6.67
C THR A 5 4.79 -16.41 -6.62
N PHE A 6 5.83 -16.07 -5.88
CA PHE A 6 6.43 -14.76 -5.83
C PHE A 6 7.68 -14.75 -6.71
N TYR A 7 7.78 -13.74 -7.58
CA TYR A 7 8.97 -13.48 -8.38
C TYR A 7 9.74 -12.32 -7.72
N LEU A 8 10.90 -12.63 -7.18
CA LEU A 8 11.73 -11.70 -6.44
C LEU A 8 12.94 -11.31 -7.30
N GLU A 9 12.90 -10.09 -7.83
CA GLU A 9 14.02 -9.52 -8.55
C GLU A 9 15.03 -8.93 -7.58
N SER A 10 16.29 -9.20 -7.84
CA SER A 10 17.40 -8.70 -7.03
C SER A 10 18.53 -8.23 -7.93
N GLN A 11 19.16 -7.11 -7.55
CA GLN A 11 20.27 -6.53 -8.27
C GLN A 11 21.41 -6.17 -7.30
N SER A 12 22.64 -6.30 -7.76
CA SER A 12 23.83 -5.93 -6.99
C SER A 12 24.99 -5.58 -7.92
N ASN A 13 25.95 -4.81 -7.43
CA ASN A 13 27.24 -4.58 -8.08
C ASN A 13 28.24 -5.72 -7.90
N SER A 14 27.84 -6.78 -7.20
CA SER A 14 28.67 -7.97 -6.94
C SER A 14 27.79 -9.22 -6.99
N LYS A 15 28.20 -10.21 -7.76
CA LYS A 15 27.54 -11.51 -7.87
C LYS A 15 27.46 -12.22 -6.51
N GLU A 16 28.55 -12.21 -5.76
CA GLU A 16 28.60 -12.85 -4.44
C GLU A 16 27.66 -12.16 -3.43
N ALA A 17 27.61 -10.82 -3.43
CA ALA A 17 26.70 -10.08 -2.57
C ALA A 17 25.22 -10.34 -2.94
N LEU A 18 24.92 -10.51 -4.22
CA LEU A 18 23.58 -10.88 -4.69
C LEU A 18 23.16 -12.25 -4.13
N GLU A 19 24.00 -13.27 -4.30
CA GLU A 19 23.73 -14.62 -3.81
C GLU A 19 23.52 -14.67 -2.29
N ILE A 20 24.35 -13.96 -1.54
CA ILE A 20 24.26 -13.91 -0.07
C ILE A 20 22.96 -13.24 0.38
N SER A 21 22.61 -12.10 -0.22
CA SER A 21 21.40 -11.36 0.17
C SER A 21 20.13 -12.14 -0.12
N VAL A 22 20.04 -12.80 -1.27
CA VAL A 22 18.87 -13.61 -1.63
C VAL A 22 18.73 -14.81 -0.69
N LYS A 23 19.81 -15.54 -0.42
CA LYS A 23 19.80 -16.68 0.52
C LYS A 23 19.35 -16.25 1.92
N LYS A 24 19.89 -15.14 2.41
CA LYS A 24 19.50 -14.60 3.72
C LYS A 24 18.03 -14.23 3.78
N LEU A 25 17.50 -13.60 2.74
CA LEU A 25 16.08 -13.23 2.65
C LEU A 25 15.19 -14.48 2.75
N LEU A 26 15.52 -15.54 2.00
CA LEU A 26 14.74 -16.77 2.03
C LEU A 26 14.82 -17.49 3.38
N GLU A 27 15.98 -17.49 4.03
CA GLU A 27 16.13 -18.05 5.39
C GLU A 27 15.24 -17.29 6.40
N GLU A 28 15.16 -15.96 6.28
CA GLU A 28 14.26 -15.17 7.10
C GLU A 28 12.80 -15.54 6.87
N VAL A 29 12.36 -15.70 5.60
CA VAL A 29 11.00 -16.12 5.27
C VAL A 29 10.68 -17.50 5.81
N LYS A 30 11.61 -18.45 5.68
CA LYS A 30 11.47 -19.82 6.23
C LYS A 30 11.30 -19.84 7.75
N SER A 31 11.80 -18.83 8.44
CA SER A 31 11.66 -18.71 9.90
C SER A 31 10.27 -18.25 10.36
N LEU A 32 9.42 -17.78 9.46
CA LEU A 32 8.07 -17.31 9.78
C LEU A 32 7.13 -18.49 10.05
N LYS A 33 6.37 -18.41 11.15
CA LYS A 33 5.56 -19.53 11.64
C LYS A 33 4.41 -19.91 10.71
N ASN A 34 3.81 -18.92 10.04
CA ASN A 34 2.60 -19.09 9.22
C ASN A 34 2.92 -19.16 7.73
N VAL A 35 4.19 -19.27 7.34
CA VAL A 35 4.64 -19.36 5.95
C VAL A 35 5.27 -20.70 5.70
N LYS A 36 4.81 -21.36 4.64
CA LYS A 36 5.45 -22.57 4.13
C LYS A 36 5.93 -22.28 2.72
N ILE A 37 7.24 -22.36 2.52
CA ILE A 37 7.84 -22.38 1.19
C ILE A 37 7.75 -23.81 0.68
N THR A 38 7.15 -24.01 -0.49
CA THR A 38 6.94 -25.33 -1.11
C THR A 38 7.89 -25.58 -2.26
N ARG A 39 8.36 -24.53 -2.93
CA ARG A 39 9.37 -24.60 -3.99
C ARG A 39 10.21 -23.32 -3.99
N GLU A 40 11.49 -23.48 -4.32
CA GLU A 40 12.41 -22.37 -4.60
C GLU A 40 13.13 -22.67 -5.91
N MET A 41 13.17 -21.70 -6.80
CA MET A 41 13.91 -21.79 -8.04
C MET A 41 14.74 -20.52 -8.26
N PHE A 42 16.05 -20.69 -8.32
CA PHE A 42 16.99 -19.61 -8.59
C PHE A 42 17.28 -19.59 -10.09
N HIS A 43 16.99 -18.47 -10.72
CA HIS A 43 17.36 -18.26 -12.10
C HIS A 43 18.84 -17.90 -12.22
N GLU A 44 19.37 -18.02 -13.43
CA GLU A 44 20.75 -17.66 -13.74
C GLU A 44 21.01 -16.19 -13.40
N ILE A 45 22.18 -15.92 -12.84
CA ILE A 45 22.62 -14.55 -12.59
C ILE A 45 23.13 -13.97 -13.91
N LEU A 46 22.47 -12.94 -14.36
CA LEU A 46 22.84 -12.18 -15.55
C LEU A 46 23.80 -11.05 -15.18
N GLU A 47 24.80 -10.85 -16.02
CA GLU A 47 25.68 -9.68 -15.98
C GLU A 47 25.15 -8.65 -16.97
N GLU A 48 24.89 -7.45 -16.53
CA GLU A 48 24.30 -6.38 -17.31
C GLU A 48 25.14 -5.11 -17.16
N GLU A 49 25.05 -4.22 -18.14
CA GLU A 49 25.73 -2.93 -18.16
C GLU A 49 24.69 -1.82 -18.28
N ASP A 50 24.77 -0.81 -17.41
CA ASP A 50 23.88 0.35 -17.49
C ASP A 50 24.36 1.37 -18.56
N GLU A 51 23.55 2.40 -18.80
CA GLU A 51 23.83 3.46 -19.77
C GLU A 51 25.15 4.23 -19.48
N MET A 52 25.70 4.11 -18.29
CA MET A 52 26.96 4.73 -17.87
C MET A 52 28.15 3.77 -17.92
N GLY A 53 27.98 2.54 -18.45
CA GLY A 53 29.02 1.52 -18.54
C GLY A 53 29.34 0.84 -17.20
N ARG A 54 28.42 0.88 -16.22
CA ARG A 54 28.61 0.21 -14.94
C ARG A 54 28.02 -1.19 -14.98
N ILE A 55 28.82 -2.17 -14.61
CA ILE A 55 28.41 -3.56 -14.54
C ILE A 55 27.61 -3.80 -13.27
N PHE A 56 26.46 -4.46 -13.41
CA PHE A 56 25.67 -4.97 -12.31
C PHE A 56 25.20 -6.40 -12.62
N PHE A 57 24.83 -7.10 -11.57
CA PHE A 57 24.34 -8.47 -11.63
C PHE A 57 22.87 -8.47 -11.22
N SER A 58 22.04 -9.17 -11.99
CA SER A 58 20.62 -9.34 -11.73
C SER A 58 20.24 -10.82 -11.67
N SER A 59 19.23 -11.16 -10.88
CA SER A 59 18.63 -12.49 -10.85
C SER A 59 17.20 -12.42 -10.38
N VAL A 60 16.42 -13.40 -10.79
CA VAL A 60 15.06 -13.64 -10.31
C VAL A 60 15.04 -14.90 -9.47
N VAL A 61 14.32 -14.86 -8.37
CA VAL A 61 14.04 -16.05 -7.56
C VAL A 61 12.53 -16.27 -7.53
N GLU A 62 12.10 -17.44 -7.96
CA GLU A 62 10.72 -17.89 -7.81
C GLU A 62 10.56 -18.60 -6.48
N VAL A 63 9.54 -18.23 -5.72
CA VAL A 63 9.24 -18.84 -4.42
C VAL A 63 7.77 -19.16 -4.35
N ASP A 64 7.43 -20.45 -4.33
CA ASP A 64 6.07 -20.90 -4.08
C ASP A 64 5.80 -20.87 -2.58
N ILE A 65 4.83 -20.09 -2.17
CA ILE A 65 4.42 -19.91 -0.78
C ILE A 65 3.03 -20.44 -0.52
N LYS A 66 2.82 -20.90 0.72
CA LYS A 66 1.51 -21.21 1.27
C LYS A 66 1.34 -20.54 2.63
N THR A 67 0.29 -19.70 2.77
CA THR A 67 0.15 -18.87 3.96
C THR A 67 -1.32 -18.46 4.20
N ASP A 68 -1.60 -17.75 5.30
CA ASP A 68 -2.87 -17.05 5.53
C ASP A 68 -2.87 -15.66 4.87
N PHE A 69 -4.01 -14.99 4.89
CA PHE A 69 -4.16 -13.70 4.21
C PHE A 69 -3.30 -12.59 4.84
N ARG A 70 -3.28 -12.51 6.16
CA ARG A 70 -2.52 -11.47 6.86
C ARG A 70 -1.03 -11.59 6.55
N GLU A 71 -0.51 -12.81 6.60
CA GLU A 71 0.90 -13.07 6.33
C GLU A 71 1.22 -12.91 4.85
N TYR A 72 0.28 -13.21 3.93
CA TYR A 72 0.41 -12.93 2.51
C TYR A 72 0.67 -11.43 2.26
N ILE A 73 -0.14 -10.55 2.84
CA ILE A 73 0.04 -9.10 2.73
C ILE A 73 1.37 -8.64 3.37
N ASN A 74 1.74 -9.20 4.52
CA ASN A 74 3.03 -8.92 5.16
C ASN A 74 4.21 -9.32 4.26
N LEU A 75 4.12 -10.47 3.57
CA LEU A 75 5.13 -10.90 2.62
C LEU A 75 5.23 -9.97 1.40
N CYS A 76 4.11 -9.50 0.86
CA CYS A 76 4.11 -8.51 -0.22
C CYS A 76 4.86 -7.22 0.17
N MET A 77 4.62 -6.72 1.39
CA MET A 77 5.34 -5.54 1.91
C MET A 77 6.82 -5.79 2.17
N ARG A 78 7.19 -7.00 2.57
CA ARG A 78 8.55 -7.35 3.01
C ARG A 78 9.44 -7.78 1.87
N LEU A 79 8.92 -8.62 0.97
CA LEU A 79 9.66 -9.20 -0.15
C LEU A 79 9.60 -8.34 -1.40
N VAL A 80 8.60 -7.47 -1.51
CA VAL A 80 8.38 -6.55 -2.63
C VAL A 80 8.50 -7.30 -3.97
N PRO A 81 7.67 -8.34 -4.20
CA PRO A 81 7.75 -9.12 -5.43
C PRO A 81 7.47 -8.23 -6.66
N SER A 82 8.22 -8.45 -7.74
CA SER A 82 7.98 -7.78 -9.02
C SER A 82 6.78 -8.35 -9.76
N MET A 83 6.45 -9.62 -9.49
CA MET A 83 5.27 -10.29 -10.00
C MET A 83 4.77 -11.32 -8.96
N ILE A 84 3.46 -11.51 -8.94
CA ILE A 84 2.80 -12.55 -8.15
C ILE A 84 1.91 -13.37 -9.09
N GLU A 85 1.99 -14.68 -8.99
CA GLU A 85 1.10 -15.60 -9.69
C GLU A 85 0.31 -16.42 -8.66
N MET A 86 -1.01 -16.27 -8.67
CA MET A 86 -1.89 -16.99 -7.75
C MET A 86 -2.08 -18.43 -8.24
N ILE A 87 -1.77 -19.41 -7.40
CA ILE A 87 -1.94 -20.83 -7.72
C ILE A 87 -3.32 -21.31 -7.28
N ASN A 88 -3.70 -20.95 -6.06
CA ASN A 88 -5.00 -21.32 -5.49
C ASN A 88 -5.40 -20.33 -4.42
N SER A 89 -6.66 -19.84 -4.50
CA SER A 89 -7.26 -19.09 -3.40
C SER A 89 -8.77 -19.06 -3.50
N ASP A 90 -9.41 -19.39 -2.42
CA ASP A 90 -10.78 -19.02 -2.08
C ASP A 90 -10.69 -18.45 -0.67
N VAL A 91 -10.63 -17.13 -0.58
CA VAL A 91 -10.36 -16.46 0.69
C VAL A 91 -11.60 -15.71 1.14
N LYS A 92 -12.14 -16.19 2.26
CA LYS A 92 -13.19 -15.51 3.01
C LYS A 92 -12.56 -14.82 4.20
N ILE A 93 -12.71 -13.51 4.28
CA ILE A 93 -12.10 -12.70 5.31
C ILE A 93 -13.19 -12.08 6.16
N LYS A 94 -13.07 -12.23 7.48
CA LYS A 94 -13.92 -11.49 8.40
C LYS A 94 -13.49 -10.03 8.45
N GLY A 95 -14.45 -9.13 8.55
CA GLY A 95 -14.17 -7.70 8.62
C GLY A 95 -13.14 -7.32 9.68
N LYS A 96 -13.16 -7.98 10.85
CA LYS A 96 -12.15 -7.75 11.89
C LYS A 96 -10.73 -8.11 11.42
N GLU A 97 -10.55 -9.21 10.72
CA GLU A 97 -9.25 -9.65 10.19
C GLU A 97 -8.75 -8.66 9.13
N LEU A 98 -9.63 -8.21 8.26
CA LEU A 98 -9.29 -7.19 7.25
C LEU A 98 -8.86 -5.87 7.91
N LEU A 99 -9.55 -5.42 8.96
CA LEU A 99 -9.16 -4.22 9.71
C LEU A 99 -7.80 -4.35 10.38
N GLU A 100 -7.45 -5.53 10.88
CA GLU A 100 -6.11 -5.80 11.43
C GLU A 100 -5.04 -5.70 10.33
N VAL A 101 -5.30 -6.25 9.13
CA VAL A 101 -4.42 -6.12 7.97
C VAL A 101 -4.24 -4.67 7.55
N PHE A 102 -5.32 -3.90 7.45
CA PHE A 102 -5.25 -2.47 7.16
C PHE A 102 -4.42 -1.69 8.18
N GLY A 103 -4.56 -2.05 9.47
CA GLY A 103 -3.74 -1.49 10.55
C GLY A 103 -2.24 -1.78 10.35
N ASP A 104 -1.88 -3.00 9.98
CA ASP A 104 -0.50 -3.41 9.71
C ASP A 104 0.08 -2.67 8.49
N VAL A 105 -0.67 -2.57 7.39
CA VAL A 105 -0.30 -1.83 6.17
C VAL A 105 -0.08 -0.35 6.50
N SER A 106 -1.07 0.31 7.08
CA SER A 106 -0.99 1.73 7.46
C SER A 106 0.16 2.00 8.43
N SER A 107 0.37 1.14 9.43
CA SER A 107 1.47 1.27 10.39
C SER A 107 2.83 1.15 9.71
N THR A 108 3.00 0.20 8.78
CA THR A 108 4.25 -0.02 8.05
C THR A 108 4.57 1.18 7.17
N ILE A 109 3.61 1.64 6.38
CA ILE A 109 3.75 2.80 5.51
C ILE A 109 4.06 4.07 6.32
N ASN A 110 3.31 4.32 7.40
CA ASN A 110 3.55 5.46 8.28
C ASN A 110 4.94 5.45 8.92
N LYS A 111 5.44 4.28 9.33
CA LYS A 111 6.80 4.12 9.86
C LYS A 111 7.85 4.46 8.81
N LEU A 112 7.69 3.99 7.57
CA LEU A 112 8.57 4.33 6.46
C LEU A 112 8.54 5.83 6.17
N CYS A 113 7.36 6.41 6.04
CA CYS A 113 7.19 7.84 5.78
C CYS A 113 7.82 8.70 6.88
N LYS A 114 7.58 8.40 8.15
CA LYS A 114 8.19 9.13 9.29
C LYS A 114 9.70 8.97 9.34
N LYS A 115 10.21 7.75 9.16
CA LYS A 115 11.65 7.46 9.21
C LYS A 115 12.44 8.24 8.15
N TYR A 116 11.87 8.41 6.98
CA TYR A 116 12.55 9.02 5.83
C TYR A 116 12.00 10.39 5.45
N ASN A 117 11.12 10.97 6.27
CA ASN A 117 10.45 12.25 6.03
C ASN A 117 9.81 12.33 4.63
N LEU A 118 9.08 11.26 4.28
CA LEU A 118 8.30 11.14 3.05
C LEU A 118 6.86 11.59 3.31
N SER A 119 6.19 12.05 2.26
CA SER A 119 4.74 12.28 2.23
C SER A 119 4.16 11.48 1.09
N ILE A 120 3.19 10.61 1.37
CA ILE A 120 2.45 9.88 0.34
C ILE A 120 1.52 10.84 -0.39
N TYR A 121 0.98 11.82 0.34
CA TYR A 121 0.15 12.88 -0.21
C TYR A 121 0.70 14.27 0.14
N ARG A 122 0.96 15.07 -0.88
CA ARG A 122 0.95 16.52 -0.77
C ARG A 122 -0.42 16.97 -1.20
N ILE A 123 -1.16 17.61 -0.30
CA ILE A 123 -2.35 18.37 -0.70
C ILE A 123 -1.83 19.44 -1.65
N GLY A 124 -2.04 19.22 -2.95
CA GLY A 124 -1.58 20.14 -4.01
C GLY A 124 -2.27 21.51 -3.85
N GLU A 125 -1.58 22.54 -4.30
CA GLU A 125 -2.14 23.87 -4.45
C GLU A 125 -3.27 23.83 -5.51
N GLU A 126 -4.31 24.57 -5.23
CA GLU A 126 -5.55 24.86 -5.97
C GLU A 126 -5.55 24.55 -7.50
N GLU A 127 -5.90 23.33 -7.89
CA GLU A 127 -6.53 23.07 -9.17
C GLU A 127 -7.97 22.61 -8.91
N GLY A 128 -8.89 23.19 -9.65
CA GLY A 128 -10.34 23.16 -9.49
C GLY A 128 -10.93 21.91 -8.84
N ILE A 129 -11.52 22.09 -7.67
CA ILE A 129 -12.21 21.05 -6.90
C ILE A 129 -13.41 20.54 -7.69
N LYS A 130 -13.40 19.27 -8.07
CA LYS A 130 -14.57 18.58 -8.62
C LYS A 130 -15.60 18.37 -7.49
N GLN A 131 -16.78 18.94 -7.64
CA GLN A 131 -17.89 18.69 -6.72
C GLN A 131 -18.45 17.28 -6.98
N GLY A 132 -18.16 16.33 -6.09
CA GLY A 132 -18.87 15.07 -6.03
C GLY A 132 -20.12 15.21 -5.11
N GLU A 133 -21.09 14.36 -5.23
CA GLU A 133 -22.28 14.33 -4.37
C GLU A 133 -21.98 13.56 -3.07
N ILE A 134 -22.65 13.91 -1.98
CA ILE A 134 -22.66 13.18 -0.71
C ILE A 134 -24.07 12.62 -0.54
N GLY A 135 -24.15 11.35 -0.18
CA GLY A 135 -25.40 10.62 -0.06
C GLY A 135 -25.50 9.54 -1.13
N ILE A 136 -25.83 8.34 -0.73
CA ILE A 136 -26.02 7.17 -1.59
C ILE A 136 -27.39 6.60 -1.20
N GLU A 137 -28.20 6.25 -2.19
CA GLU A 137 -29.47 5.57 -1.94
C GLU A 137 -29.21 4.19 -1.29
N GLU A 138 -30.10 3.77 -0.40
CA GLU A 138 -29.92 2.53 0.34
C GLU A 138 -29.90 1.31 -0.58
N GLU A 139 -30.70 1.33 -1.64
CA GLU A 139 -30.76 0.31 -2.69
C GLU A 139 -29.40 0.18 -3.44
N ASP A 140 -28.76 1.32 -3.77
CA ASP A 140 -27.44 1.32 -4.43
C ASP A 140 -26.34 0.75 -3.53
N ILE A 141 -26.45 0.95 -2.20
CA ILE A 141 -25.51 0.37 -1.23
C ILE A 141 -25.71 -1.15 -1.17
N GLU A 142 -26.97 -1.62 -1.08
CA GLU A 142 -27.29 -3.06 -1.04
C GLU A 142 -26.84 -3.76 -2.32
N ASP A 143 -27.06 -3.16 -3.47
CA ASP A 143 -26.64 -3.68 -4.76
C ASP A 143 -25.12 -3.81 -4.86
N ALA A 144 -24.39 -2.75 -4.51
CA ALA A 144 -22.92 -2.75 -4.52
C ALA A 144 -22.34 -3.82 -3.57
N ILE A 145 -22.91 -3.98 -2.37
CA ILE A 145 -22.48 -5.02 -1.41
C ILE A 145 -22.76 -6.43 -1.97
N SER A 146 -23.88 -6.63 -2.64
CA SER A 146 -24.21 -7.91 -3.27
C SER A 146 -23.26 -8.29 -4.41
N GLU A 147 -22.63 -7.30 -5.05
CA GLU A 147 -21.66 -7.44 -6.13
C GLU A 147 -20.20 -7.53 -5.62
N GLY A 148 -19.98 -7.51 -4.31
CA GLY A 148 -18.65 -7.66 -3.71
C GLY A 148 -18.06 -6.37 -3.11
N GLY A 149 -18.78 -5.27 -3.20
CA GLY A 149 -18.41 -4.00 -2.57
C GLY A 149 -18.53 -4.02 -1.05
N ALA A 150 -18.13 -2.92 -0.43
CA ALA A 150 -18.19 -2.79 1.03
C ALA A 150 -18.36 -1.34 1.49
N LEU A 151 -19.14 -1.15 2.55
CA LEU A 151 -19.34 0.13 3.21
C LEU A 151 -18.45 0.24 4.46
N PHE A 152 -17.60 1.26 4.47
CA PHE A 152 -16.63 1.49 5.55
C PHE A 152 -16.84 2.84 6.20
N LYS A 153 -16.46 2.91 7.50
CA LYS A 153 -16.25 4.16 8.20
C LYS A 153 -14.76 4.43 8.33
N PHE A 154 -14.35 5.62 7.92
CA PHE A 154 -13.00 6.12 8.07
C PHE A 154 -12.95 7.37 8.91
N VAL A 155 -11.84 7.55 9.61
CA VAL A 155 -11.46 8.82 10.20
C VAL A 155 -10.04 9.14 9.73
N VAL A 156 -9.87 10.27 9.07
CA VAL A 156 -8.57 10.76 8.61
C VAL A 156 -8.19 12.05 9.33
N GLU A 157 -6.91 12.23 9.61
CA GLU A 157 -6.38 13.52 10.07
C GLU A 157 -6.18 14.43 8.87
N ALA A 158 -6.59 15.70 9.00
CA ALA A 158 -6.42 16.68 7.96
C ALA A 158 -5.95 18.02 8.53
N LYS A 159 -5.06 18.68 7.76
CA LYS A 159 -4.63 20.04 8.01
C LYS A 159 -4.90 20.87 6.76
N ALA A 160 -5.65 21.97 6.91
CA ALA A 160 -6.14 22.74 5.80
C ALA A 160 -6.30 24.22 6.17
N LYS A 161 -6.57 25.08 5.18
CA LYS A 161 -6.88 26.50 5.43
C LYS A 161 -8.18 26.71 6.20
N ASN A 162 -9.17 25.84 6.00
CA ASN A 162 -10.45 25.84 6.71
C ASN A 162 -11.13 24.44 6.63
N GLU A 163 -12.21 24.26 7.38
CA GLU A 163 -12.98 23.02 7.44
C GLU A 163 -13.56 22.61 6.08
N LYS A 164 -14.17 23.55 5.38
CA LYS A 164 -14.76 23.31 4.07
C LYS A 164 -13.73 22.73 3.09
N PHE A 165 -12.54 23.33 3.03
CA PHE A 165 -11.47 22.87 2.17
C PHE A 165 -10.96 21.47 2.57
N ALA A 166 -10.87 21.18 3.89
CA ALA A 166 -10.50 19.84 4.37
C ALA A 166 -11.51 18.78 3.90
N MET A 167 -12.81 19.07 4.04
CA MET A 167 -13.88 18.18 3.59
C MET A 167 -13.86 17.97 2.07
N GLU A 168 -13.78 19.06 1.30
CA GLU A 168 -13.77 18.99 -0.17
C GLU A 168 -12.57 18.20 -0.69
N LYS A 169 -11.39 18.42 -0.13
CA LYS A 169 -10.19 17.65 -0.53
C LYS A 169 -10.27 16.18 -0.12
N THR A 170 -10.76 15.88 1.07
CA THR A 170 -10.96 14.49 1.50
C THR A 170 -11.95 13.77 0.58
N LYS A 171 -13.02 14.46 0.18
CA LYS A 171 -14.01 13.93 -0.76
C LYS A 171 -13.41 13.65 -2.15
N GLU A 172 -12.66 14.60 -2.70
CA GLU A 172 -11.97 14.43 -3.97
C GLU A 172 -11.06 13.19 -3.93
N LEU A 173 -10.28 13.04 -2.87
CA LEU A 173 -9.38 11.91 -2.70
C LEU A 173 -10.12 10.56 -2.65
N VAL A 174 -11.25 10.48 -1.94
CA VAL A 174 -12.06 9.24 -1.88
C VAL A 174 -12.64 8.91 -3.25
N ASN A 175 -13.15 9.92 -3.98
CA ASN A 175 -13.67 9.72 -5.33
C ASN A 175 -12.55 9.29 -6.31
N ASP A 176 -11.36 9.90 -6.21
CA ASP A 176 -10.19 9.51 -7.03
C ASP A 176 -9.68 8.09 -6.70
N ALA A 177 -9.96 7.60 -5.49
CA ALA A 177 -9.71 6.21 -5.11
C ALA A 177 -10.87 5.26 -5.49
N GLY A 178 -11.87 5.72 -6.24
CA GLY A 178 -13.00 4.90 -6.68
C GLY A 178 -14.10 4.71 -5.63
N GLY A 179 -14.07 5.44 -4.52
CA GLY A 179 -15.08 5.36 -3.48
C GLY A 179 -16.19 6.40 -3.64
N LEU A 180 -17.37 6.12 -3.14
CA LEU A 180 -18.49 7.06 -3.01
C LEU A 180 -18.75 7.39 -1.53
N ILE A 181 -19.02 8.65 -1.23
CA ILE A 181 -19.25 9.08 0.16
C ILE A 181 -20.74 9.13 0.45
N ASN A 182 -21.16 8.31 1.42
CA ASN A 182 -22.54 8.34 1.93
C ASN A 182 -22.74 9.46 2.96
N LYS A 183 -21.83 9.56 3.95
CA LYS A 183 -21.89 10.58 5.01
C LYS A 183 -20.50 11.11 5.29
N MET A 184 -20.42 12.40 5.65
CA MET A 184 -19.16 13.03 6.03
C MET A 184 -19.38 14.04 7.14
N VAL A 185 -18.45 14.07 8.10
CA VAL A 185 -18.42 15.03 9.19
C VAL A 185 -16.98 15.47 9.45
N ALA A 186 -16.79 16.73 9.85
CA ALA A 186 -15.47 17.23 10.22
C ALA A 186 -15.49 17.76 11.66
N LYS A 187 -14.36 17.63 12.36
CA LYS A 187 -14.19 18.16 13.71
C LYS A 187 -12.81 18.76 13.87
N LYS A 188 -12.75 20.06 14.18
CA LYS A 188 -11.49 20.74 14.52
C LYS A 188 -10.97 20.23 15.86
N VAL A 189 -9.66 19.95 15.92
CA VAL A 189 -8.95 19.49 17.13
C VAL A 189 -7.86 20.48 17.54
N GLY A 190 -7.16 21.06 16.58
CA GLY A 190 -6.10 22.05 16.83
C GLY A 190 -6.65 23.44 17.22
N GLU A 191 -5.90 24.17 18.05
CA GLU A 191 -6.24 25.53 18.51
C GLU A 191 -5.63 26.63 17.61
N GLY A 192 -4.80 26.29 16.63
CA GLY A 192 -4.11 27.22 15.73
C GLY A 192 -5.02 27.95 14.73
N GLU A 193 -4.45 28.93 14.00
CA GLU A 193 -5.15 29.66 12.94
C GLU A 193 -5.53 28.75 11.77
N ALA A 194 -4.64 27.81 11.39
CA ALA A 194 -4.96 26.78 10.42
C ALA A 194 -5.98 25.79 11.01
N TRP A 195 -6.83 25.25 10.15
CA TRP A 195 -7.71 24.16 10.55
C TRP A 195 -6.90 22.87 10.64
N GLU A 196 -6.83 22.33 11.82
CA GLU A 196 -6.26 21.01 12.10
C GLU A 196 -7.35 20.19 12.79
N GLY A 197 -7.66 19.01 12.24
CA GLY A 197 -8.78 18.25 12.76
C GLY A 197 -8.87 16.85 12.14
N VAL A 198 -10.02 16.24 12.33
CA VAL A 198 -10.36 14.95 11.77
C VAL A 198 -11.58 15.05 10.88
N VAL A 199 -11.57 14.30 9.79
CA VAL A 199 -12.71 14.10 8.90
C VAL A 199 -13.13 12.65 9.00
N GLY A 200 -14.36 12.43 9.48
CA GLY A 200 -15.00 11.12 9.53
C GLY A 200 -15.95 10.98 8.35
N MET A 201 -15.99 9.78 7.76
CA MET A 201 -16.85 9.49 6.63
C MET A 201 -17.34 8.05 6.60
N ASP A 202 -18.52 7.84 6.04
CA ASP A 202 -19.01 6.54 5.60
C ASP A 202 -18.83 6.52 4.08
N ALA A 203 -18.01 5.60 3.56
CA ALA A 203 -17.68 5.49 2.15
C ALA A 203 -17.93 4.08 1.63
N LEU A 204 -18.55 3.98 0.47
CA LEU A 204 -18.81 2.76 -0.28
C LEU A 204 -17.69 2.55 -1.29
N PHE A 205 -17.13 1.34 -1.32
CA PHE A 205 -16.19 0.88 -2.33
C PHE A 205 -16.78 -0.31 -3.05
N PHE A 206 -16.67 -0.35 -4.36
CA PHE A 206 -17.27 -1.39 -5.21
C PHE A 206 -16.45 -2.67 -5.26
N ASP A 207 -15.18 -2.59 -4.85
CA ASP A 207 -14.27 -3.74 -4.75
C ASP A 207 -13.24 -3.50 -3.63
N ILE A 208 -12.59 -4.58 -3.22
CA ILE A 208 -11.61 -4.54 -2.12
C ILE A 208 -10.29 -3.94 -2.55
N GLU A 209 -9.96 -3.99 -3.82
CA GLU A 209 -8.73 -3.43 -4.40
C GLU A 209 -8.71 -1.91 -4.26
N THR A 210 -9.79 -1.23 -4.68
CA THR A 210 -9.97 0.21 -4.51
C THR A 210 -9.98 0.63 -3.03
N LEU A 211 -10.52 -0.24 -2.16
CA LEU A 211 -10.48 -0.01 -0.71
C LEU A 211 -9.04 -0.08 -0.16
N PHE A 212 -8.22 -1.05 -0.58
CA PHE A 212 -6.80 -1.10 -0.20
C PHE A 212 -6.07 0.16 -0.64
N ASP A 213 -6.29 0.60 -1.86
CA ASP A 213 -5.77 1.85 -2.41
C ASP A 213 -6.12 3.06 -1.54
N ALA A 214 -7.38 3.17 -1.14
CA ALA A 214 -7.86 4.23 -0.25
C ALA A 214 -7.17 4.18 1.12
N VAL A 215 -7.06 2.99 1.74
CA VAL A 215 -6.38 2.82 3.04
C VAL A 215 -4.91 3.22 2.98
N ILE A 216 -4.22 2.83 1.92
CA ILE A 216 -2.81 3.19 1.71
C ILE A 216 -2.66 4.71 1.53
N LYS A 217 -3.50 5.29 0.69
CA LYS A 217 -3.47 6.72 0.36
C LYS A 217 -3.83 7.60 1.55
N PHE A 218 -4.86 7.26 2.30
CA PHE A 218 -5.36 8.10 3.39
C PHE A 218 -4.73 7.79 4.73
N SER A 219 -4.20 6.59 4.91
CA SER A 219 -3.64 6.14 6.19
C SER A 219 -4.54 6.50 7.37
N PRO A 220 -5.82 6.05 7.36
CA PRO A 220 -6.81 6.49 8.33
C PRO A 220 -6.40 6.15 9.77
N VAL A 221 -6.72 7.04 10.70
CA VAL A 221 -6.41 6.87 12.14
C VAL A 221 -7.43 5.98 12.85
N ALA A 222 -8.61 5.80 12.27
CA ALA A 222 -9.61 4.84 12.71
C ALA A 222 -10.43 4.33 11.53
N MET A 223 -10.81 3.05 11.60
CA MET A 223 -11.62 2.37 10.58
C MET A 223 -12.59 1.40 11.22
N SER A 224 -13.74 1.22 10.59
CA SER A 224 -14.65 0.11 10.86
C SER A 224 -15.40 -0.29 9.61
N ILE A 225 -15.70 -1.58 9.50
CA ILE A 225 -16.59 -2.10 8.45
C ILE A 225 -18.03 -1.92 8.93
N VAL A 226 -18.88 -1.42 8.05
CA VAL A 226 -20.31 -1.33 8.28
C VAL A 226 -20.99 -2.57 7.71
N ASP A 227 -20.66 -2.92 6.47
CA ASP A 227 -21.21 -4.07 5.75
C ASP A 227 -20.29 -4.39 4.54
N PRO A 228 -20.06 -5.67 4.16
CA PRO A 228 -20.55 -6.89 4.80
C PRO A 228 -19.63 -7.34 5.96
N GLU A 229 -20.14 -8.23 6.82
CA GLU A 229 -19.36 -8.81 7.93
C GLU A 229 -18.23 -9.74 7.43
N VAL A 230 -18.43 -10.39 6.29
CA VAL A 230 -17.49 -11.32 5.64
C VAL A 230 -17.32 -10.93 4.17
N LEU A 231 -16.08 -10.72 3.75
CA LEU A 231 -15.73 -10.42 2.37
C LEU A 231 -15.16 -11.66 1.68
N HIS A 232 -15.38 -11.75 0.38
CA HIS A 232 -14.83 -12.79 -0.46
C HIS A 232 -13.80 -12.15 -1.39
N LEU A 233 -12.60 -12.70 -1.44
CA LEU A 233 -11.55 -12.26 -2.35
C LEU A 233 -11.23 -13.35 -3.34
N ASN A 234 -11.29 -13.02 -4.61
CA ASN A 234 -10.88 -13.91 -5.69
C ASN A 234 -9.36 -13.83 -5.95
N MET A 235 -8.87 -14.69 -6.85
CA MET A 235 -7.45 -14.75 -7.17
C MET A 235 -6.92 -13.46 -7.80
N ALA A 236 -7.69 -12.83 -8.69
CA ALA A 236 -7.27 -11.62 -9.37
C ALA A 236 -7.15 -10.45 -8.40
N GLU A 237 -8.13 -10.27 -7.52
CA GLU A 237 -8.08 -9.25 -6.47
C GLU A 237 -6.88 -9.43 -5.54
N LEU A 238 -6.62 -10.67 -5.09
CA LEU A 238 -5.47 -10.95 -4.24
C LEU A 238 -4.14 -10.65 -4.93
N GLN A 239 -4.02 -11.01 -6.21
CA GLN A 239 -2.84 -10.74 -7.00
C GLN A 239 -2.61 -9.24 -7.15
N ASN A 240 -3.65 -8.49 -7.53
CA ASN A 240 -3.57 -7.04 -7.74
C ASN A 240 -3.23 -6.33 -6.43
N ILE A 241 -3.95 -6.62 -5.33
CA ILE A 241 -3.64 -6.07 -4.00
C ILE A 241 -2.17 -6.32 -3.61
N GLY A 242 -1.68 -7.53 -3.84
CA GLY A 242 -0.29 -7.89 -3.52
C GLY A 242 0.73 -7.09 -4.33
N ILE A 243 0.49 -6.94 -5.63
CA ILE A 243 1.36 -6.18 -6.55
C ILE A 243 1.32 -4.68 -6.23
N ASP A 244 0.13 -4.13 -5.96
CA ASP A 244 -0.02 -2.70 -5.65
C ASP A 244 0.69 -2.33 -4.34
N ILE A 245 0.53 -3.15 -3.30
CA ILE A 245 1.25 -2.99 -2.03
C ILE A 245 2.77 -3.06 -2.25
N ALA A 246 3.26 -4.05 -3.00
CA ALA A 246 4.67 -4.18 -3.32
C ALA A 246 5.18 -2.95 -4.10
N GLY A 247 4.44 -2.49 -5.11
CA GLY A 247 4.76 -1.31 -5.91
C GLY A 247 4.88 -0.04 -5.07
N ILE A 248 3.98 0.17 -4.12
CA ILE A 248 4.03 1.34 -3.22
C ILE A 248 5.27 1.29 -2.31
N ILE A 249 5.58 0.12 -1.73
CA ILE A 249 6.78 -0.03 -0.90
C ILE A 249 8.04 0.18 -1.73
N GLN A 250 8.08 -0.32 -2.97
CA GLN A 250 9.18 -0.10 -3.90
C GLN A 250 9.35 1.39 -4.22
N GLN A 251 8.26 2.10 -4.53
CA GLN A 251 8.28 3.53 -4.81
C GLN A 251 8.80 4.34 -3.62
N LEU A 252 8.31 4.06 -2.42
CA LEU A 252 8.79 4.72 -1.19
C LEU A 252 10.28 4.47 -0.95
N THR A 253 10.74 3.25 -1.21
CA THR A 253 12.17 2.90 -1.07
C THR A 253 13.03 3.63 -2.10
N PHE A 254 12.57 3.69 -3.35
CA PHE A 254 13.26 4.43 -4.43
C PHE A 254 13.37 5.93 -4.11
N ASP A 255 12.31 6.55 -3.59
CA ASP A 255 12.30 7.95 -3.18
C ASP A 255 13.32 8.25 -2.07
N VAL A 256 13.49 7.31 -1.13
CA VAL A 256 14.52 7.39 -0.08
C VAL A 256 15.93 7.39 -0.67
N ILE A 257 16.22 6.44 -1.55
CA ILE A 257 17.53 6.29 -2.18
C ILE A 257 17.87 7.55 -2.99
N THR A 258 16.92 8.02 -3.80
CA THR A 258 17.11 9.17 -4.68
C THR A 258 17.34 10.48 -3.88
N ARG A 259 16.63 10.68 -2.77
CA ARG A 259 16.85 11.84 -1.88
C ARG A 259 18.19 11.76 -1.16
N GLY A 260 18.59 10.57 -0.71
CA GLY A 260 19.91 10.33 -0.12
C GLY A 260 21.05 10.69 -1.06
N MET A 261 20.95 10.30 -2.34
CA MET A 261 21.94 10.64 -3.36
C MET A 261 22.00 12.16 -3.66
N ARG A 262 20.86 12.85 -3.73
CA ARG A 262 20.81 14.31 -3.94
C ARG A 262 21.39 15.09 -2.74
N GLY A 263 21.16 14.62 -1.51
CA GLY A 263 21.73 15.18 -0.30
C GLY A 263 23.27 15.05 -0.24
N ALA A 264 23.80 13.91 -0.68
CA ALA A 264 25.23 13.67 -0.78
C ALA A 264 25.92 14.55 -1.84
N GLN A 265 25.26 14.79 -2.99
CA GLN A 265 25.78 15.70 -4.04
C GLN A 265 25.72 17.17 -3.61
N GLY A 266 24.73 17.56 -2.78
CA GLY A 266 24.64 18.92 -2.22
C GLY A 266 25.74 19.23 -1.22
N SER A 267 26.16 18.25 -0.40
CA SER A 267 27.26 18.43 0.57
C SER A 267 28.64 18.51 -0.10
N PHE A 268 28.83 17.91 -1.28
CA PHE A 268 30.09 18.01 -2.04
C PHE A 268 30.28 19.38 -2.70
N ARG A 269 29.20 20.11 -3.02
CA ARG A 269 29.30 21.47 -3.60
C ARG A 269 29.52 22.56 -2.59
N ALA A 270 29.18 22.35 -1.33
CA ALA A 270 29.36 23.34 -0.26
C ALA A 270 30.83 23.41 0.29
N THR A 271 31.68 22.43 -0.09
CA THR A 271 33.09 22.38 0.38
C THR A 271 34.10 22.91 -0.67
N GLN A 272 33.62 23.44 -1.80
CA GLN A 272 34.48 24.04 -2.85
C GLN A 272 34.20 25.52 -3.11
N ALA A 273 33.60 26.25 -2.15
CA ALA A 273 33.42 27.70 -2.21
C ALA A 273 34.21 28.41 -1.09
#